data_cdfbc6a253779e141ced570e82a82835
#
_entry.id   cdfbc6a253779e141ced570e82a82835
#
_cell.length_a   1.000
_cell.length_b   1.000
_cell.length_c   1.000
_cell.angle_alpha   90.00
_cell.angle_beta   90.00
_cell.angle_gamma   90.00
#
_symmetry.space_group_name_H-M   'P 1'
#
loop_
_entity.id
_entity.type
_entity.pdbx_description
1 polymer ?
#
loop_
_entity_poly.entity_id
_entity_poly.type
_entity_poly.pdbx_seq_one_letter_code
_entity_poly.pdbx_strand_id
1 'polypeptide(L)'
;RQVKTLLWGEIRKAHRYARVPLGGQLDLTSLRIDDDWYAIGFSTDEPTNVQGFHAKRVMVIIDEASGVSTEIVESLEGAISGDDCRMVMVGNPLTPMGAFYEAFKSPAWHKITISCLEHPNVTSGKEIIPGMVTKEWVEDKEKRWGKDSPLYVSRVLGEFPDGAGDSLIPIAWVDRAKTNVLEVKADAPVEAGLDVADTGGDESVFTVKRGGKVLTQIWWSNVDTMGTCGKVV
;
A
#
# COMPACT_ATOMS: atom_id res chain seq x y z
N ARG A 1 7.22 -8.49 16.87
CA ARG A 1 8.16 -7.79 17.77
C ARG A 1 7.96 -6.26 17.73
N GLN A 2 7.86 -5.62 16.57
CA GLN A 2 7.70 -4.16 16.42
C GLN A 2 6.47 -3.62 17.15
N VAL A 3 5.29 -4.19 16.94
CA VAL A 3 4.05 -3.77 17.61
C VAL A 3 4.21 -3.75 19.13
N LYS A 4 4.74 -4.82 19.73
CA LYS A 4 4.88 -4.93 21.19
C LYS A 4 5.90 -3.96 21.79
N THR A 5 7.06 -3.83 21.17
CA THR A 5 8.19 -3.10 21.76
C THR A 5 8.27 -1.65 21.34
N LEU A 6 8.00 -1.35 20.09
CA LEU A 6 8.07 0.02 19.59
C LEU A 6 6.74 0.74 19.82
N LEU A 7 5.70 0.40 19.07
CA LEU A 7 4.43 1.12 19.14
C LEU A 7 3.83 1.10 20.54
N TRP A 8 3.59 -0.09 21.11
CA TRP A 8 3.02 -0.18 22.46
C TRP A 8 3.97 0.26 23.57
N GLY A 9 5.28 0.28 23.29
CA GLY A 9 6.26 0.92 24.17
C GLY A 9 6.01 2.41 24.32
N GLU A 10 5.80 3.10 23.22
CA GLU A 10 5.51 4.53 23.22
C GLU A 10 4.10 4.84 23.74
N ILE A 11 3.10 4.02 23.42
CA ILE A 11 1.74 4.15 23.99
C ILE A 11 1.80 4.05 25.53
N ARG A 12 2.54 3.05 26.08
CA ARG A 12 2.70 2.93 27.54
C ARG A 12 3.39 4.14 28.17
N LYS A 13 4.40 4.72 27.50
CA LYS A 13 5.04 5.96 27.96
C LYS A 13 4.03 7.09 27.93
N ALA A 14 3.34 7.31 26.83
CA ALA A 14 2.35 8.37 26.68
C ALA A 14 1.23 8.26 27.74
N HIS A 15 0.72 7.04 27.97
CA HIS A 15 -0.28 6.77 29.00
C HIS A 15 0.24 7.12 30.40
N ARG A 16 1.47 6.68 30.74
CA ARG A 16 2.09 6.92 32.06
C ARG A 16 2.37 8.39 32.32
N TYR A 17 2.77 9.13 31.30
CA TYR A 17 3.14 10.55 31.41
C TYR A 17 2.01 11.50 30.92
N ALA A 18 0.79 10.98 30.77
CA ALA A 18 -0.35 11.81 30.41
C ALA A 18 -0.60 12.90 31.47
N ARG A 19 -0.92 14.10 31.02
CA ARG A 19 -1.19 15.25 31.92
C ARG A 19 -2.41 15.04 32.81
N VAL A 20 -3.32 14.18 32.38
CA VAL A 20 -4.52 13.75 33.12
C VAL A 20 -4.51 12.22 33.20
N PRO A 21 -4.97 11.62 34.31
CA PRO A 21 -5.10 10.18 34.39
C PRO A 21 -6.05 9.67 33.29
N LEU A 22 -5.57 8.78 32.45
CA LEU A 22 -6.39 8.21 31.37
C LEU A 22 -7.21 7.01 31.84
N GLY A 23 -6.83 6.42 32.99
CA GLY A 23 -7.48 5.22 33.53
C GLY A 23 -7.25 3.96 32.67
N GLY A 24 -8.02 2.93 33.00
CA GLY A 24 -8.00 1.66 32.30
C GLY A 24 -6.86 0.73 32.69
N GLN A 25 -6.99 -0.50 32.22
CA GLN A 25 -5.96 -1.53 32.36
C GLN A 25 -5.06 -1.52 31.11
N LEU A 26 -3.78 -1.28 31.31
CA LEU A 26 -2.78 -1.21 30.24
C LEU A 26 -1.90 -2.47 30.27
N ASP A 27 -2.08 -3.32 29.27
CA ASP A 27 -1.34 -4.54 29.08
C ASP A 27 -0.20 -4.38 28.04
N LEU A 28 0.37 -5.49 27.60
CA LEU A 28 1.51 -5.46 26.68
C LEU A 28 1.16 -4.89 25.30
N THR A 29 -0.03 -5.24 24.79
CA THR A 29 -0.52 -4.80 23.48
C THR A 29 -2.01 -4.45 23.51
N SER A 30 -2.53 -4.07 24.67
CA SER A 30 -3.91 -3.61 24.79
C SER A 30 -4.06 -2.55 25.88
N LEU A 31 -5.03 -1.70 25.70
CA LEU A 31 -5.54 -0.77 26.71
C LEU A 31 -7.05 -0.99 26.79
N ARG A 32 -7.56 -1.37 27.94
CA ARG A 32 -9.00 -1.57 28.17
C ARG A 32 -9.49 -0.56 29.20
N ILE A 33 -10.40 0.29 28.80
CA ILE A 33 -11.06 1.26 29.68
C ILE A 33 -12.34 0.62 30.26
N ASP A 34 -13.10 -0.09 29.41
CA ASP A 34 -14.32 -0.80 29.73
C ASP A 34 -14.46 -2.01 28.80
N ASP A 35 -15.48 -2.84 28.97
CA ASP A 35 -15.70 -4.03 28.14
C ASP A 35 -15.87 -3.68 26.66
N ASP A 36 -16.57 -2.57 26.38
CA ASP A 36 -16.83 -2.10 25.02
C ASP A 36 -15.92 -0.93 24.58
N TRP A 37 -14.96 -0.55 25.42
CA TRP A 37 -14.03 0.54 25.12
C TRP A 37 -12.58 0.11 25.33
N TYR A 38 -11.95 -0.29 24.28
CA TYR A 38 -10.59 -0.80 24.33
C TYR A 38 -9.81 -0.50 23.03
N ALA A 39 -8.49 -0.57 23.12
CA ALA A 39 -7.57 -0.59 21.99
C ALA A 39 -6.72 -1.85 22.06
N ILE A 40 -6.50 -2.51 20.93
CA ILE A 40 -5.62 -3.67 20.81
C ILE A 40 -4.67 -3.49 19.64
N GLY A 41 -3.48 -4.04 19.75
CA GLY A 41 -2.51 -4.04 18.65
C GLY A 41 -1.92 -5.43 18.46
N PHE A 42 -1.93 -5.88 17.23
CA PHE A 42 -1.39 -7.17 16.82
C PHE A 42 -0.73 -7.08 15.45
N SER A 43 -0.06 -8.13 15.05
CA SER A 43 0.51 -8.30 13.71
C SER A 43 -0.02 -9.61 13.16
N THR A 44 -0.46 -9.62 11.93
CA THR A 44 -0.97 -10.82 11.27
C THR A 44 -0.69 -10.77 9.77
N ASP A 45 -0.51 -11.95 9.19
CA ASP A 45 -0.45 -12.19 7.75
C ASP A 45 -1.72 -12.93 7.28
N GLU A 46 -2.66 -13.22 8.21
CA GLU A 46 -3.88 -13.97 7.96
C GLU A 46 -5.12 -13.06 8.03
N PRO A 47 -5.90 -12.91 6.95
CA PRO A 47 -7.10 -12.07 6.93
C PRO A 47 -8.16 -12.47 7.96
N THR A 48 -8.26 -13.77 8.29
CA THR A 48 -9.22 -14.28 9.28
C THR A 48 -9.00 -13.73 10.69
N ASN A 49 -7.77 -13.36 11.03
CA ASN A 49 -7.42 -12.83 12.35
C ASN A 49 -7.92 -11.40 12.60
N VAL A 50 -8.34 -10.70 11.55
CA VAL A 50 -8.85 -9.32 11.63
C VAL A 50 -10.36 -9.23 11.50
N GLN A 51 -11.04 -10.37 11.34
CA GLN A 51 -12.49 -10.45 11.29
C GLN A 51 -13.09 -10.44 12.70
N GLY A 52 -14.33 -9.99 12.81
CA GLY A 52 -15.11 -10.05 14.08
C GLY A 52 -14.97 -8.83 14.99
N PHE A 53 -14.21 -7.82 14.61
CA PHE A 53 -14.18 -6.54 15.34
C PHE A 53 -15.37 -5.67 14.91
N HIS A 54 -16.46 -5.71 15.68
CA HIS A 54 -17.65 -4.91 15.41
C HIS A 54 -18.01 -4.08 16.62
N ALA A 55 -18.11 -2.78 16.45
CA ALA A 55 -18.62 -1.86 17.47
C ALA A 55 -19.26 -0.64 16.78
N LYS A 56 -20.02 0.15 17.55
CA LYS A 56 -20.61 1.39 17.06
C LYS A 56 -19.54 2.38 16.54
N ARG A 57 -18.36 2.36 17.16
CA ARG A 57 -17.22 3.20 16.80
C ARG A 57 -15.97 2.33 16.72
N VAL A 58 -15.40 2.23 15.54
CA VAL A 58 -14.15 1.49 15.31
C VAL A 58 -13.15 2.41 14.62
N MET A 59 -11.95 2.42 15.14
CA MET A 59 -10.81 3.05 14.47
C MET A 59 -9.77 1.98 14.16
N VAL A 60 -9.51 1.75 12.89
CA VAL A 60 -8.44 0.88 12.41
C VAL A 60 -7.25 1.73 12.06
N ILE A 61 -6.08 1.39 12.56
CA ILE A 61 -4.80 2.03 12.20
C ILE A 61 -3.88 0.95 11.65
N ILE A 62 -3.49 1.10 10.39
CA ILE A 62 -2.56 0.20 9.70
C ILE A 62 -1.22 0.92 9.59
N ASP A 63 -0.23 0.43 10.30
CA ASP A 63 1.15 0.91 10.21
C ASP A 63 1.92 0.10 9.17
N GLU A 64 2.89 0.72 8.50
CA GLU A 64 3.64 0.15 7.37
C GLU A 64 2.72 -0.37 6.24
N ALA A 65 1.68 0.40 5.91
CA ALA A 65 0.58 -0.01 5.05
C ALA A 65 1.00 -0.49 3.64
N SER A 66 2.15 -0.05 3.13
CA SER A 66 2.69 -0.54 1.85
C SER A 66 3.04 -2.02 1.84
N GLY A 67 3.25 -2.62 3.03
CA GLY A 67 3.59 -4.03 3.19
C GLY A 67 2.39 -4.91 3.56
N VAL A 68 1.20 -4.34 3.71
CA VAL A 68 -0.01 -5.09 4.10
C VAL A 68 -0.75 -5.55 2.84
N SER A 69 -1.14 -6.83 2.80
CA SER A 69 -1.85 -7.39 1.67
C SER A 69 -3.24 -6.78 1.50
N THR A 70 -3.73 -6.73 0.26
CA THR A 70 -5.06 -6.17 -0.06
C THR A 70 -6.17 -6.93 0.66
N GLU A 71 -6.05 -8.26 0.79
CA GLU A 71 -7.04 -9.13 1.44
C GLU A 71 -7.20 -8.80 2.94
N ILE A 72 -6.11 -8.41 3.62
CA ILE A 72 -6.16 -7.96 5.02
C ILE A 72 -6.89 -6.63 5.12
N VAL A 73 -6.60 -5.68 4.22
CA VAL A 73 -7.27 -4.37 4.21
C VAL A 73 -8.76 -4.52 3.93
N GLU A 74 -9.15 -5.32 2.94
CA GLU A 74 -10.56 -5.62 2.62
C GLU A 74 -11.29 -6.29 3.80
N SER A 75 -10.63 -7.21 4.51
CA SER A 75 -11.19 -7.83 5.71
C SER A 75 -11.41 -6.83 6.84
N LEU A 76 -10.51 -5.86 7.00
CA LEU A 76 -10.65 -4.76 7.97
C LEU A 76 -11.75 -3.77 7.56
N GLU A 77 -11.93 -3.51 6.27
CA GLU A 77 -13.04 -2.67 5.76
C GLU A 77 -14.39 -3.27 6.14
N GLY A 78 -14.53 -4.59 6.13
CA GLY A 78 -15.72 -5.28 6.61
C GLY A 78 -16.03 -5.00 8.10
N ALA A 79 -15.03 -4.75 8.91
CA ALA A 79 -15.20 -4.44 10.34
C ALA A 79 -15.63 -2.98 10.59
N ILE A 80 -15.44 -2.07 9.63
CA ILE A 80 -15.71 -0.63 9.76
C ILE A 80 -16.97 -0.19 9.00
N SER A 81 -18.00 -1.02 8.98
CA SER A 81 -19.24 -0.75 8.22
C SER A 81 -20.17 0.30 8.85
N GLY A 82 -19.88 0.77 10.07
CA GLY A 82 -20.69 1.78 10.77
C GLY A 82 -20.34 3.23 10.41
N ASP A 83 -21.30 4.15 10.60
CA ASP A 83 -21.13 5.59 10.26
C ASP A 83 -19.99 6.27 11.02
N ASP A 84 -19.72 5.85 12.25
CA ASP A 84 -18.70 6.42 13.15
C ASP A 84 -17.38 5.61 13.12
N CYS A 85 -17.15 4.87 12.03
CA CYS A 85 -15.92 4.10 11.84
C CYS A 85 -14.91 4.84 10.98
N ARG A 86 -13.63 4.62 11.24
CA ARG A 86 -12.53 5.27 10.52
C ARG A 86 -11.40 4.28 10.27
N MET A 87 -10.72 4.44 9.14
CA MET A 87 -9.46 3.75 8.85
C MET A 87 -8.37 4.77 8.58
N VAL A 88 -7.19 4.53 9.14
CA VAL A 88 -5.98 5.29 8.90
C VAL A 88 -4.91 4.33 8.40
N MET A 89 -4.33 4.63 7.26
CA MET A 89 -3.17 3.92 6.74
C MET A 89 -1.96 4.83 6.77
N VAL A 90 -0.86 4.36 7.35
CA VAL A 90 0.41 5.09 7.47
C VAL A 90 1.53 4.22 6.92
N GLY A 91 2.42 4.81 6.14
CA GLY A 91 3.58 4.07 5.61
C GLY A 91 4.36 4.87 4.58
N ASN A 92 5.53 4.36 4.23
CA ASN A 92 6.27 4.88 3.10
C ASN A 92 5.64 4.36 1.79
N PRO A 93 5.44 5.19 0.77
CA PRO A 93 4.86 4.78 -0.52
C PRO A 93 5.91 4.05 -1.37
N LEU A 94 6.17 2.78 -1.04
CA LEU A 94 7.29 2.02 -1.61
C LEU A 94 7.00 1.50 -3.02
N THR A 95 5.75 1.09 -3.27
CA THR A 95 5.36 0.47 -4.55
C THR A 95 4.04 1.08 -5.04
N PRO A 96 3.89 1.32 -6.36
CA PRO A 96 2.66 1.81 -6.94
C PRO A 96 1.64 0.67 -7.16
N MET A 97 1.42 -0.14 -6.13
CA MET A 97 0.49 -1.28 -6.13
C MET A 97 -0.06 -1.51 -4.72
N GLY A 98 -1.18 -2.23 -4.63
CA GLY A 98 -1.82 -2.65 -3.39
C GLY A 98 -2.77 -1.60 -2.80
N ALA A 99 -3.47 -1.99 -1.73
CA ALA A 99 -4.53 -1.19 -1.13
C ALA A 99 -4.09 0.22 -0.71
N PHE A 100 -2.87 0.38 -0.21
CA PHE A 100 -2.35 1.70 0.18
C PHE A 100 -2.21 2.65 -1.02
N TYR A 101 -1.71 2.16 -2.15
CA TYR A 101 -1.62 2.94 -3.38
C TYR A 101 -3.00 3.27 -3.95
N GLU A 102 -3.92 2.30 -3.98
CA GLU A 102 -5.28 2.51 -4.46
C GLU A 102 -6.04 3.52 -3.60
N ALA A 103 -5.82 3.54 -2.30
CA ALA A 103 -6.35 4.57 -1.41
C ALA A 103 -5.87 5.98 -1.79
N PHE A 104 -4.61 6.12 -2.20
CA PHE A 104 -4.10 7.41 -2.70
C PHE A 104 -4.68 7.82 -4.05
N LYS A 105 -5.15 6.90 -4.87
CA LYS A 105 -5.87 7.21 -6.12
C LYS A 105 -7.34 7.53 -5.90
N SER A 106 -7.96 6.93 -4.91
CA SER A 106 -9.39 7.03 -4.65
C SER A 106 -9.77 8.42 -4.11
N PRO A 107 -10.85 9.05 -4.62
CA PRO A 107 -11.39 10.29 -4.08
C PRO A 107 -12.08 10.10 -2.72
N ALA A 108 -12.38 8.85 -2.32
CA ALA A 108 -13.01 8.53 -1.05
C ALA A 108 -12.05 8.70 0.16
N TRP A 109 -10.75 8.78 -0.09
CA TRP A 109 -9.74 8.89 0.96
C TRP A 109 -9.20 10.31 1.09
N HIS A 110 -9.08 10.78 2.33
CA HIS A 110 -8.29 11.97 2.62
C HIS A 110 -6.81 11.60 2.62
N LYS A 111 -6.01 12.32 1.84
CA LYS A 111 -4.60 12.02 1.60
C LYS A 111 -3.73 13.06 2.26
N ILE A 112 -2.71 12.60 2.97
CA ILE A 112 -1.70 13.46 3.61
C ILE A 112 -0.34 12.95 3.16
N THR A 113 0.39 13.78 2.43
CA THR A 113 1.79 13.52 2.07
C THR A 113 2.68 14.35 2.97
N ILE A 114 3.69 13.74 3.58
CA ILE A 114 4.65 14.41 4.46
C ILE A 114 6.03 14.25 3.83
N SER A 115 6.57 15.35 3.29
CA SER A 115 7.89 15.37 2.70
C SER A 115 8.96 15.71 3.73
N CYS A 116 10.12 15.04 3.66
CA CYS A 116 11.29 15.44 4.45
C CYS A 116 11.73 16.87 4.15
N LEU A 117 11.46 17.37 2.92
CA LEU A 117 11.83 18.74 2.53
C LEU A 117 11.08 19.82 3.29
N GLU A 118 9.91 19.50 3.82
CA GLU A 118 9.08 20.42 4.62
C GLU A 118 9.39 20.38 6.12
N HIS A 119 10.25 19.44 6.54
CA HIS A 119 10.60 19.29 7.95
C HIS A 119 11.36 20.50 8.49
N PRO A 120 11.05 21.01 9.71
CA PRO A 120 11.69 22.21 10.30
C PRO A 120 13.22 22.14 10.33
N ASN A 121 13.83 20.99 10.62
CA ASN A 121 15.29 20.84 10.60
C ASN A 121 15.87 21.05 9.19
N VAL A 122 15.15 20.60 8.15
CA VAL A 122 15.60 20.69 6.76
C VAL A 122 15.42 22.13 6.25
N THR A 123 14.26 22.72 6.46
CA THR A 123 13.94 24.08 5.99
C THR A 123 14.79 25.15 6.67
N SER A 124 15.08 24.99 7.97
CA SER A 124 15.91 25.93 8.71
C SER A 124 17.41 25.67 8.61
N GLY A 125 17.80 24.46 8.23
CA GLY A 125 19.20 23.99 8.28
C GLY A 125 19.77 23.87 9.71
N LYS A 126 18.90 23.75 10.73
CA LYS A 126 19.28 23.61 12.14
C LYS A 126 18.49 22.46 12.76
N GLU A 127 19.09 21.75 13.72
CA GLU A 127 18.40 20.73 14.49
C GLU A 127 17.43 21.37 15.49
N ILE A 128 16.18 21.61 15.04
CA ILE A 128 15.08 22.13 15.88
C ILE A 128 14.44 20.99 16.66
N ILE A 129 14.26 19.85 16.02
CA ILE A 129 13.66 18.66 16.61
C ILE A 129 14.74 17.56 16.64
N PRO A 130 15.30 17.25 17.82
CA PRO A 130 16.37 16.27 17.96
C PRO A 130 15.98 14.87 17.47
N GLY A 131 16.89 14.19 16.79
CA GLY A 131 16.69 12.82 16.33
C GLY A 131 15.81 12.66 15.09
N MET A 132 15.35 13.77 14.51
CA MET A 132 14.58 13.77 13.25
C MET A 132 15.49 14.04 12.05
N VAL A 133 14.92 13.89 10.84
CA VAL A 133 15.64 14.12 9.57
C VAL A 133 16.34 15.48 9.56
N THR A 134 17.58 15.52 9.03
CA THR A 134 18.37 16.75 8.88
C THR A 134 18.56 17.12 7.42
N LYS A 135 18.97 18.36 7.18
CA LYS A 135 19.29 18.84 5.82
C LYS A 135 20.42 18.06 5.19
N GLU A 136 21.48 17.79 5.95
CA GLU A 136 22.64 17.02 5.50
C GLU A 136 22.26 15.60 5.10
N TRP A 137 21.34 14.97 5.83
CA TRP A 137 20.84 13.64 5.47
C TRP A 137 20.11 13.68 4.13
N VAL A 138 19.26 14.67 3.88
CA VAL A 138 18.54 14.83 2.60
C VAL A 138 19.51 15.04 1.46
N GLU A 139 20.51 15.93 1.62
CA GLU A 139 21.55 16.19 0.61
C GLU A 139 22.40 14.95 0.31
N ASP A 140 22.73 14.13 1.33
CA ASP A 140 23.42 12.85 1.14
C ASP A 140 22.57 11.87 0.31
N LYS A 141 21.26 11.78 0.61
CA LYS A 141 20.37 10.90 -0.16
C LYS A 141 20.17 11.38 -1.58
N GLU A 142 20.07 12.68 -1.80
CA GLU A 142 20.02 13.26 -3.15
C GLU A 142 21.27 12.88 -3.98
N LYS A 143 22.45 12.98 -3.39
CA LYS A 143 23.72 12.62 -4.07
C LYS A 143 23.85 11.13 -4.36
N ARG A 144 23.40 10.27 -3.42
CA ARG A 144 23.55 8.81 -3.54
C ARG A 144 22.48 8.17 -4.40
N TRP A 145 21.24 8.60 -4.25
CA TRP A 145 20.10 7.96 -4.90
C TRP A 145 19.68 8.66 -6.19
N GLY A 146 19.91 9.99 -6.26
CA GLY A 146 19.34 10.85 -7.30
C GLY A 146 17.89 11.24 -6.98
N LYS A 147 17.50 12.45 -7.36
CA LYS A 147 16.15 13.00 -7.06
C LYS A 147 15.01 12.19 -7.67
N ASP A 148 15.24 11.61 -8.84
CA ASP A 148 14.22 10.89 -9.60
C ASP A 148 14.19 9.39 -9.28
N SER A 149 15.04 8.94 -8.35
CA SER A 149 15.06 7.52 -7.99
C SER A 149 13.83 7.15 -7.17
N PRO A 150 13.28 5.93 -7.33
CA PRO A 150 12.16 5.44 -6.52
C PRO A 150 12.39 5.54 -5.02
N LEU A 151 13.63 5.34 -4.57
CA LEU A 151 14.01 5.48 -3.16
C LEU A 151 13.91 6.92 -2.66
N TYR A 152 14.36 7.88 -3.45
CA TYR A 152 14.28 9.30 -3.08
C TYR A 152 12.83 9.77 -3.08
N VAL A 153 12.09 9.45 -4.13
CA VAL A 153 10.67 9.80 -4.27
C VAL A 153 9.87 9.26 -3.08
N SER A 154 10.05 7.97 -2.73
CA SER A 154 9.27 7.39 -1.63
C SER A 154 9.73 7.83 -0.24
N ARG A 155 11.03 7.91 0.01
CA ARG A 155 11.56 8.11 1.38
C ARG A 155 11.89 9.55 1.74
N VAL A 156 12.06 10.42 0.74
CA VAL A 156 12.35 11.84 0.95
C VAL A 156 11.14 12.70 0.61
N LEU A 157 10.52 12.46 -0.56
CA LEU A 157 9.34 13.23 -0.97
C LEU A 157 8.04 12.70 -0.34
N GLY A 158 7.98 11.44 0.07
CA GLY A 158 6.76 10.80 0.59
C GLY A 158 5.73 10.55 -0.50
N GLU A 159 6.16 10.38 -1.74
CA GLU A 159 5.33 10.17 -2.92
C GLU A 159 5.50 8.75 -3.46
N PHE A 160 4.48 8.23 -4.13
CA PHE A 160 4.60 6.96 -4.84
C PHE A 160 5.47 7.15 -6.08
N PRO A 161 6.52 6.30 -6.27
CA PRO A 161 7.33 6.35 -7.47
C PRO A 161 6.53 5.87 -8.69
N ASP A 162 6.87 6.37 -9.87
CA ASP A 162 6.22 6.00 -11.14
C ASP A 162 6.42 4.52 -11.53
N GLY A 163 7.27 3.78 -10.80
CA GLY A 163 7.52 2.35 -10.98
C GLY A 163 8.35 1.78 -9.84
N ALA A 164 8.36 0.46 -9.70
CA ALA A 164 9.35 -0.21 -8.86
C ALA A 164 10.74 0.04 -9.48
N GLY A 165 11.76 0.25 -8.65
CA GLY A 165 13.11 0.63 -9.12
C GLY A 165 13.79 -0.39 -10.05
N ASP A 166 13.24 -1.60 -10.13
CA ASP A 166 13.64 -2.70 -11.00
C ASP A 166 12.60 -3.04 -12.09
N SER A 167 11.54 -2.22 -12.20
CA SER A 167 10.51 -2.43 -13.21
C SER A 167 11.03 -2.03 -14.59
N LEU A 168 11.00 -2.97 -15.53
CA LEU A 168 11.36 -2.73 -16.94
C LEU A 168 10.38 -1.74 -17.61
N ILE A 169 9.13 -1.74 -17.20
CA ILE A 169 8.06 -0.87 -17.73
C ILE A 169 7.48 -0.04 -16.59
N PRO A 170 7.68 1.29 -16.62
CA PRO A 170 7.06 2.18 -15.63
C PRO A 170 5.54 2.08 -15.63
N ILE A 171 4.92 2.07 -14.43
CA ILE A 171 3.45 1.96 -14.30
C ILE A 171 2.71 3.08 -15.05
N ALA A 172 3.29 4.28 -15.11
CA ALA A 172 2.74 5.40 -15.86
C ALA A 172 2.60 5.11 -17.37
N TRP A 173 3.47 4.26 -17.94
CA TRP A 173 3.34 3.81 -19.32
C TRP A 173 2.18 2.83 -19.49
N VAL A 174 1.96 1.96 -18.50
CA VAL A 174 0.84 1.02 -18.49
C VAL A 174 -0.49 1.79 -18.39
N ASP A 175 -0.58 2.75 -17.46
CA ASP A 175 -1.78 3.57 -17.29
C ASP A 175 -2.07 4.43 -18.53
N ARG A 176 -1.05 4.98 -19.15
CA ARG A 176 -1.20 5.68 -20.45
C ARG A 176 -1.69 4.73 -21.54
N ALA A 177 -1.17 3.52 -21.59
CA ALA A 177 -1.60 2.54 -22.58
C ALA A 177 -3.06 2.12 -22.40
N LYS A 178 -3.55 2.00 -21.15
CA LYS A 178 -4.96 1.69 -20.85
C LYS A 178 -5.92 2.80 -21.27
N THR A 179 -5.50 4.04 -21.17
CA THR A 179 -6.34 5.21 -21.46
C THR A 179 -6.19 5.71 -22.89
N ASN A 180 -5.15 5.25 -23.61
CA ASN A 180 -4.88 5.71 -24.97
C ASN A 180 -5.87 5.08 -25.97
N VAL A 181 -6.62 5.93 -26.66
CA VAL A 181 -7.52 5.49 -27.74
C VAL A 181 -6.72 5.43 -29.03
N LEU A 182 -6.36 4.21 -29.45
CA LEU A 182 -5.66 3.99 -30.71
C LEU A 182 -6.68 3.71 -31.83
N GLU A 183 -6.63 4.51 -32.88
CA GLU A 183 -7.26 4.19 -34.17
C GLU A 183 -6.39 3.20 -34.93
N VAL A 184 -6.94 2.02 -35.17
CA VAL A 184 -6.24 0.95 -35.88
C VAL A 184 -6.91 0.73 -37.22
N LYS A 185 -6.14 0.68 -38.30
CA LYS A 185 -6.63 0.38 -39.65
C LYS A 185 -7.34 -0.96 -39.67
N ALA A 186 -8.48 -1.04 -40.40
CA ALA A 186 -9.29 -2.25 -40.47
C ALA A 186 -8.56 -3.45 -41.08
N ASP A 187 -7.58 -3.18 -41.94
CA ASP A 187 -6.72 -4.18 -42.63
C ASP A 187 -5.45 -4.54 -41.85
N ALA A 188 -5.22 -3.94 -40.66
CA ALA A 188 -4.09 -4.31 -39.84
C ALA A 188 -4.20 -5.77 -39.40
N PRO A 189 -3.08 -6.52 -39.38
CA PRO A 189 -3.09 -7.94 -39.02
C PRO A 189 -3.59 -8.14 -37.57
N VAL A 190 -4.34 -9.22 -37.40
CA VAL A 190 -4.72 -9.73 -36.08
C VAL A 190 -3.63 -10.69 -35.63
N GLU A 191 -3.08 -10.47 -34.47
CA GLU A 191 -2.03 -11.27 -33.86
C GLU A 191 -2.49 -11.74 -32.48
N ALA A 192 -2.08 -12.93 -32.09
CA ALA A 192 -2.34 -13.47 -30.77
C ALA A 192 -1.03 -13.89 -30.10
N GLY A 193 -0.97 -13.73 -28.80
CA GLY A 193 0.11 -14.22 -27.95
C GLY A 193 -0.46 -14.99 -26.77
N LEU A 194 0.21 -16.06 -26.39
CA LEU A 194 -0.14 -16.88 -25.25
C LEU A 194 1.09 -16.98 -24.33
N ASP A 195 0.91 -16.59 -23.09
CA ASP A 195 1.81 -16.86 -22.00
C ASP A 195 1.24 -18.05 -21.21
N VAL A 196 2.04 -19.11 -21.07
CA VAL A 196 1.58 -20.38 -20.50
C VAL A 196 2.16 -20.55 -19.10
N ALA A 197 1.27 -20.63 -18.11
CA ALA A 197 1.60 -21.15 -16.78
C ALA A 197 1.18 -22.63 -16.69
N ASP A 198 1.92 -23.39 -15.90
CA ASP A 198 1.57 -24.78 -15.56
C ASP A 198 0.60 -24.80 -14.36
N THR A 199 0.28 -25.98 -13.85
CA THR A 199 -0.51 -26.13 -12.62
C THR A 199 0.20 -25.47 -11.44
N GLY A 200 -0.44 -24.46 -10.85
CA GLY A 200 0.12 -23.68 -9.76
C GLY A 200 -0.64 -22.37 -9.50
N GLY A 201 0.00 -21.45 -8.80
CA GLY A 201 -0.56 -20.13 -8.47
C GLY A 201 -0.47 -19.10 -9.61
N ASP A 202 0.32 -19.39 -10.66
CA ASP A 202 0.50 -18.48 -11.78
C ASP A 202 -0.65 -18.61 -12.80
N GLU A 203 -0.87 -17.55 -13.58
CA GLU A 203 -1.94 -17.49 -14.57
C GLU A 203 -1.39 -17.63 -16.00
N SER A 204 -2.06 -18.43 -16.83
CA SER A 204 -1.90 -18.38 -18.28
C SER A 204 -2.69 -17.20 -18.84
N VAL A 205 -2.09 -16.45 -19.77
CA VAL A 205 -2.71 -15.25 -20.37
C VAL A 205 -2.72 -15.37 -21.88
N PHE A 206 -3.91 -15.27 -22.49
CA PHE A 206 -4.09 -15.20 -23.93
C PHE A 206 -4.54 -13.80 -24.34
N THR A 207 -3.76 -13.16 -25.20
CA THR A 207 -4.00 -11.80 -25.67
C THR A 207 -4.15 -11.77 -27.17
N VAL A 208 -5.20 -11.14 -27.67
CA VAL A 208 -5.42 -10.88 -29.10
C VAL A 208 -5.33 -9.39 -29.35
N LYS A 209 -4.55 -8.96 -30.32
CA LYS A 209 -4.39 -7.57 -30.72
C LYS A 209 -4.57 -7.38 -32.22
N ARG A 210 -4.92 -6.16 -32.63
CA ARG A 210 -4.86 -5.72 -34.02
C ARG A 210 -4.00 -4.46 -34.07
N GLY A 211 -2.85 -4.55 -34.77
CA GLY A 211 -1.85 -3.50 -34.71
C GLY A 211 -1.41 -3.22 -33.26
N GLY A 212 -1.53 -1.98 -32.82
CA GLY A 212 -1.22 -1.58 -31.42
C GLY A 212 -2.36 -1.74 -30.41
N LYS A 213 -3.58 -2.12 -30.87
CA LYS A 213 -4.76 -2.19 -29.99
C LYS A 213 -5.03 -3.62 -29.52
N VAL A 214 -5.09 -3.81 -28.21
CA VAL A 214 -5.57 -5.06 -27.60
C VAL A 214 -7.09 -5.14 -27.83
N LEU A 215 -7.55 -6.23 -28.41
CA LEU A 215 -8.95 -6.51 -28.69
C LEU A 215 -9.59 -7.31 -27.57
N THR A 216 -8.87 -8.31 -27.06
CA THR A 216 -9.32 -9.13 -25.94
C THR A 216 -8.12 -9.69 -25.21
N GLN A 217 -8.30 -9.93 -23.92
CA GLN A 217 -7.36 -10.62 -23.07
C GLN A 217 -8.16 -11.50 -22.12
N ILE A 218 -7.79 -12.76 -22.03
CA ILE A 218 -8.39 -13.73 -21.11
C ILE A 218 -7.27 -14.42 -20.33
N TRP A 219 -7.56 -14.78 -19.11
CA TRP A 219 -6.61 -15.46 -18.22
C TRP A 219 -7.29 -16.60 -17.47
N TRP A 220 -6.50 -17.59 -17.06
CA TRP A 220 -6.93 -18.72 -16.27
C TRP A 220 -5.76 -19.32 -15.51
N SER A 221 -6.04 -19.95 -14.37
CA SER A 221 -5.08 -20.66 -13.52
C SER A 221 -5.49 -22.12 -13.31
N ASN A 222 -4.59 -22.91 -12.74
CA ASN A 222 -4.80 -24.30 -12.38
C ASN A 222 -5.23 -25.22 -13.54
N VAL A 223 -4.74 -24.95 -14.73
CA VAL A 223 -5.01 -25.74 -15.94
C VAL A 223 -3.69 -26.22 -16.51
N ASP A 224 -3.60 -27.53 -16.80
CA ASP A 224 -2.41 -28.08 -17.43
C ASP A 224 -2.24 -27.57 -18.88
N THR A 225 -1.09 -27.86 -19.44
CA THR A 225 -0.74 -27.43 -20.82
C THR A 225 -1.74 -27.91 -21.86
N MET A 226 -2.31 -29.12 -21.70
CA MET A 226 -3.30 -29.67 -22.64
C MET A 226 -4.65 -28.96 -22.53
N GLY A 227 -5.08 -28.66 -21.30
CA GLY A 227 -6.26 -27.86 -21.04
C GLY A 227 -6.11 -26.43 -21.55
N THR A 228 -4.93 -25.86 -21.43
CA THR A 228 -4.57 -24.55 -22.00
C THR A 228 -4.68 -24.55 -23.52
N CYS A 229 -4.18 -25.57 -24.20
CA CYS A 229 -4.37 -25.73 -25.65
C CYS A 229 -5.86 -25.74 -26.02
N GLY A 230 -6.70 -26.46 -25.27
CA GLY A 230 -8.14 -26.55 -25.53
C GLY A 230 -8.91 -25.23 -25.29
N LYS A 231 -8.32 -24.23 -24.60
CA LYS A 231 -8.92 -22.91 -24.39
C LYS A 231 -8.61 -21.91 -25.51
N VAL A 232 -7.58 -22.18 -26.32
CA VAL A 232 -7.06 -21.25 -27.33
C VAL A 232 -7.47 -21.67 -28.73
N VAL A 233 -7.85 -22.92 -28.93
CA VAL A 233 -8.37 -23.48 -30.18
C VAL A 233 -9.88 -23.33 -30.24
#